data_ad8704da16e1e6bd7520b81c460ca04f
#
_entry.id   ad8704da16e1e6bd7520b81c460ca04f
#
_cell.length_a   1.000
_cell.length_b   1.000
_cell.length_c   1.000
_cell.angle_alpha   90.00
_cell.angle_beta   90.00
_cell.angle_gamma   90.00
#
_symmetry.space_group_name_H-M   'P 1'
#
loop_
_entity.id
_entity.type
_entity.pdbx_description
1 polymer ?
#
loop_
_entity_poly.entity_id
_entity_poly.type
_entity_poly.pdbx_seq_one_letter_code
_entity_poly.pdbx_strand_id
1 'polypeptide(L)'
;IAETNKEVLFMAGLKYWVWLSEVKGLTNRSKLLLLDYFGTPENVYYADEDEYRLVEGIEPRQIALLAEKSLENADRILGACSRLGLRLLTMQDADYPMRLRNIFEPPCLLYIKGQLPVIDEEVAVAMVGTRRASPYGIEAAEKIAYGLCRQGAVVISGAAAGVDSASHRGALRAGGKTIAVLGNGLDIVYPAENEWLYRDIAASGALISEYPPGTAGEAWHFPVRNRIISGLSLATIVVEAPEKSGALITANTALEQGRDVFAVPGPIDAPLSRGCNRLIADGAAGLITDSWDVLREYEAIYPHKILGERVELPRTL
;
A
#
# COMPACT_ATOMS: atom_id res chain seq x y z
N ILE A 1 -17.08 31.14 -7.28
CA ILE A 1 -17.26 31.49 -5.83
C ILE A 1 -17.71 30.26 -5.04
N ALA A 2 -18.65 29.41 -5.53
CA ALA A 2 -19.09 28.21 -4.81
C ALA A 2 -18.03 27.08 -4.78
N GLU A 3 -17.26 26.90 -5.85
CA GLU A 3 -16.14 25.95 -5.92
C GLU A 3 -14.99 26.37 -5.02
N THR A 4 -14.65 27.66 -5.02
CA THR A 4 -13.59 28.22 -4.16
C THR A 4 -13.92 28.05 -2.66
N ASN A 5 -15.19 28.18 -2.28
CA ASN A 5 -15.63 27.96 -0.90
C ASN A 5 -15.60 26.48 -0.51
N LYS A 6 -15.89 25.55 -1.42
CA LYS A 6 -15.77 24.10 -1.15
C LYS A 6 -14.31 23.67 -0.98
N GLU A 7 -13.40 24.17 -1.81
CA GLU A 7 -11.95 23.89 -1.68
C GLU A 7 -11.39 24.44 -0.37
N VAL A 8 -11.77 25.66 0.01
CA VAL A 8 -11.34 26.27 1.28
C VAL A 8 -11.89 25.50 2.49
N LEU A 9 -13.14 25.03 2.45
CA LEU A 9 -13.73 24.22 3.52
C LEU A 9 -13.09 22.85 3.60
N PHE A 10 -12.79 22.23 2.46
CA PHE A 10 -12.10 20.94 2.37
C PHE A 10 -10.66 21.03 2.92
N MET A 11 -9.92 22.06 2.52
CA MET A 11 -8.58 22.35 3.07
C MET A 11 -8.62 22.64 4.57
N ALA A 12 -9.65 23.31 5.07
CA ALA A 12 -9.80 23.57 6.50
C ALA A 12 -10.00 22.30 7.33
N GLY A 13 -10.65 21.28 6.78
CA GLY A 13 -10.83 19.98 7.45
C GLY A 13 -9.57 19.11 7.47
N LEU A 14 -8.74 19.18 6.40
CA LEU A 14 -7.55 18.34 6.27
C LEU A 14 -6.53 18.52 7.39
N LYS A 15 -6.41 19.71 7.97
CA LYS A 15 -5.48 19.96 9.08
C LYS A 15 -5.76 19.09 10.31
N TYR A 16 -7.03 18.77 10.56
CA TYR A 16 -7.42 17.90 11.67
C TYR A 16 -7.11 16.43 11.38
N TRP A 17 -7.25 16.00 10.11
CA TRP A 17 -6.79 14.67 9.69
C TRP A 17 -5.30 14.50 9.87
N VAL A 18 -4.51 15.49 9.43
CA VAL A 18 -3.06 15.49 9.61
C VAL A 18 -2.70 15.55 11.09
N TRP A 19 -3.34 16.42 11.89
CA TRP A 19 -3.12 16.49 13.34
C TRP A 19 -3.36 15.11 13.97
N LEU A 20 -4.52 14.50 13.75
CA LEU A 20 -4.84 13.20 14.36
C LEU A 20 -3.87 12.10 13.91
N SER A 21 -3.46 12.11 12.64
CA SER A 21 -2.48 11.13 12.14
C SER A 21 -1.13 11.24 12.82
N GLU A 22 -0.74 12.46 13.23
CA GLU A 22 0.58 12.78 13.78
C GLU A 22 0.65 12.80 15.32
N VAL A 23 -0.45 12.54 16.04
CA VAL A 23 -0.41 12.41 17.49
C VAL A 23 0.49 11.23 17.88
N LYS A 24 1.72 11.53 18.32
CA LYS A 24 2.72 10.51 18.66
C LYS A 24 2.26 9.65 19.83
N GLY A 25 2.40 8.34 19.70
CA GLY A 25 1.99 7.38 20.74
C GLY A 25 0.50 6.99 20.68
N LEU A 26 -0.30 7.62 19.82
CA LEU A 26 -1.65 7.17 19.51
C LEU A 26 -1.58 6.06 18.48
N THR A 27 -2.09 4.87 18.80
CA THR A 27 -2.11 3.75 17.87
C THR A 27 -3.13 3.99 16.74
N ASN A 28 -2.97 3.30 15.61
CA ASN A 28 -3.95 3.41 14.52
C ASN A 28 -5.35 2.97 14.98
N ARG A 29 -5.42 1.89 15.77
CA ARG A 29 -6.67 1.43 16.40
C ARG A 29 -7.31 2.53 17.24
N SER A 30 -6.54 3.24 18.04
CA SER A 30 -7.07 4.33 18.89
C SER A 30 -7.60 5.49 18.04
N LYS A 31 -6.93 5.84 16.93
CA LYS A 31 -7.41 6.85 15.97
C LYS A 31 -8.77 6.45 15.38
N LEU A 32 -8.92 5.17 15.02
CA LEU A 32 -10.17 4.63 14.47
C LEU A 32 -11.30 4.66 15.50
N LEU A 33 -11.04 4.27 16.76
CA LEU A 33 -12.04 4.35 17.85
C LEU A 33 -12.51 5.78 18.09
N LEU A 34 -11.59 6.75 18.06
CA LEU A 34 -11.92 8.17 18.17
C LEU A 34 -12.77 8.64 17.00
N LEU A 35 -12.42 8.25 15.77
CA LEU A 35 -13.22 8.60 14.59
C LEU A 35 -14.59 7.95 14.58
N ASP A 36 -14.71 6.73 15.06
CA ASP A 36 -15.99 6.02 15.18
C ASP A 36 -16.91 6.73 16.20
N TYR A 37 -16.36 7.17 17.33
CA TYR A 37 -17.13 7.83 18.38
C TYR A 37 -17.50 9.29 18.03
N PHE A 38 -16.53 10.08 17.57
CA PHE A 38 -16.70 11.52 17.31
C PHE A 38 -17.14 11.85 15.87
N GLY A 39 -17.06 10.90 14.95
CA GLY A 39 -17.43 11.02 13.55
C GLY A 39 -16.38 11.72 12.69
N THR A 40 -15.74 12.79 13.16
CA THR A 40 -14.73 13.55 12.40
C THR A 40 -13.48 13.86 13.25
N PRO A 41 -12.30 14.02 12.64
CA PRO A 41 -11.10 14.42 13.39
C PRO A 41 -11.20 15.86 13.95
N GLU A 42 -12.04 16.69 13.35
CA GLU A 42 -12.33 18.04 13.90
C GLU A 42 -13.07 17.93 15.24
N ASN A 43 -14.08 17.07 15.35
CA ASN A 43 -14.75 16.81 16.60
C ASN A 43 -13.81 16.20 17.63
N VAL A 44 -12.91 15.30 17.23
CA VAL A 44 -11.86 14.78 18.11
C VAL A 44 -10.98 15.92 18.60
N TYR A 45 -10.60 16.86 17.74
CA TYR A 45 -9.76 17.98 18.12
C TYR A 45 -10.42 18.90 19.17
N TYR A 46 -11.69 19.17 19.04
CA TYR A 46 -12.42 20.07 19.98
C TYR A 46 -12.97 19.39 21.24
N ALA A 47 -12.97 18.05 21.28
CA ALA A 47 -13.37 17.30 22.47
C ALA A 47 -12.40 17.54 23.65
N ASP A 48 -12.90 17.39 24.88
CA ASP A 48 -12.13 17.50 26.10
C ASP A 48 -11.72 16.14 26.70
N GLU A 49 -10.99 16.14 27.82
CA GLU A 49 -10.54 14.92 28.48
C GLU A 49 -11.69 14.05 28.98
N ASP A 50 -12.77 14.64 29.47
CA ASP A 50 -13.91 13.89 30.01
C ASP A 50 -14.65 13.18 28.87
N GLU A 51 -14.76 13.82 27.71
CA GLU A 51 -15.32 13.21 26.51
C GLU A 51 -14.45 12.05 25.99
N TYR A 52 -13.11 12.19 25.98
CA TYR A 52 -12.23 11.09 25.58
C TYR A 52 -12.31 9.87 26.50
N ARG A 53 -12.59 10.07 27.80
CA ARG A 53 -12.79 8.95 28.75
C ARG A 53 -14.02 8.11 28.45
N LEU A 54 -14.97 8.63 27.69
CA LEU A 54 -16.16 7.90 27.26
C LEU A 54 -15.89 6.95 26.10
N VAL A 55 -14.75 7.10 25.42
CA VAL A 55 -14.37 6.25 24.29
C VAL A 55 -13.76 4.95 24.81
N GLU A 56 -14.49 3.85 24.68
CA GLU A 56 -14.03 2.54 25.12
C GLU A 56 -12.76 2.12 24.36
N GLY A 57 -11.74 1.68 25.07
CA GLY A 57 -10.47 1.23 24.49
C GLY A 57 -9.40 2.34 24.36
N ILE A 58 -9.68 3.57 24.76
CA ILE A 58 -8.66 4.64 24.87
C ILE A 58 -8.06 4.62 26.27
N GLU A 59 -6.73 4.51 26.33
CA GLU A 59 -6.01 4.46 27.59
C GLU A 59 -5.75 5.89 28.16
N PRO A 60 -5.66 6.07 29.50
CA PRO A 60 -5.41 7.39 30.11
C PRO A 60 -4.17 8.11 29.56
N ARG A 61 -3.09 7.36 29.26
CA ARG A 61 -1.89 7.93 28.63
C ARG A 61 -2.16 8.51 27.24
N GLN A 62 -3.09 7.92 26.48
CA GLN A 62 -3.45 8.39 25.15
C GLN A 62 -4.33 9.65 25.22
N ILE A 63 -5.18 9.75 26.24
CA ILE A 63 -5.97 10.96 26.51
C ILE A 63 -5.02 12.16 26.75
N ALA A 64 -3.97 11.97 27.55
CA ALA A 64 -2.99 13.02 27.79
C ALA A 64 -2.28 13.49 26.49
N LEU A 65 -2.06 12.59 25.53
CA LEU A 65 -1.47 12.95 24.22
C LEU A 65 -2.43 13.80 23.36
N LEU A 66 -3.73 13.59 23.49
CA LEU A 66 -4.77 14.36 22.79
C LEU A 66 -4.99 15.77 23.39
N ALA A 67 -4.48 16.04 24.58
CA ALA A 67 -4.54 17.36 25.19
C ALA A 67 -3.68 18.41 24.46
N GLU A 68 -2.65 17.98 23.73
CA GLU A 68 -1.86 18.88 22.90
C GLU A 68 -2.61 19.20 21.59
N LYS A 69 -3.15 20.42 21.54
CA LYS A 69 -4.01 20.88 20.43
C LYS A 69 -3.28 21.77 19.41
N SER A 70 -1.93 21.68 19.31
CA SER A 70 -1.18 22.45 18.33
C SER A 70 -1.44 21.95 16.91
N LEU A 71 -1.80 22.85 16.01
CA LEU A 71 -1.94 22.59 14.58
C LEU A 71 -0.71 22.99 13.76
N GLU A 72 0.33 23.57 14.37
CA GLU A 72 1.52 24.08 13.68
C GLU A 72 2.21 22.98 12.84
N ASN A 73 2.31 21.77 13.39
CA ASN A 73 2.89 20.65 12.66
C ASN A 73 2.00 20.23 11.47
N ALA A 74 0.68 20.25 11.64
CA ALA A 74 -0.27 19.94 10.55
C ALA A 74 -0.17 20.98 9.42
N ASP A 75 -0.10 22.26 9.76
CA ASP A 75 0.05 23.33 8.78
C ASP A 75 1.38 23.24 8.04
N ARG A 76 2.46 22.91 8.72
CA ARG A 76 3.79 22.66 8.12
C ARG A 76 3.76 21.49 7.13
N ILE A 77 3.09 20.37 7.50
CA ILE A 77 2.93 19.19 6.64
C ILE A 77 2.07 19.53 5.42
N LEU A 78 0.94 20.20 5.59
CA LEU A 78 0.08 20.63 4.49
C LEU A 78 0.82 21.56 3.52
N GLY A 79 1.61 22.51 4.04
CA GLY A 79 2.48 23.35 3.24
C GLY A 79 3.53 22.56 2.46
N ALA A 80 4.11 21.51 3.04
CA ALA A 80 5.02 20.60 2.33
C ALA A 80 4.29 19.81 1.24
N CYS A 81 3.11 19.27 1.52
CA CYS A 81 2.30 18.55 0.54
C CYS A 81 1.97 19.43 -0.67
N SER A 82 1.57 20.67 -0.44
CA SER A 82 1.29 21.63 -1.51
C SER A 82 2.52 21.88 -2.40
N ARG A 83 3.69 22.11 -1.80
CA ARG A 83 4.95 22.31 -2.55
C ARG A 83 5.37 21.10 -3.37
N LEU A 84 5.11 19.90 -2.86
CA LEU A 84 5.48 18.62 -3.50
C LEU A 84 4.41 18.10 -4.48
N GLY A 85 3.26 18.79 -4.58
CA GLY A 85 2.14 18.37 -5.41
C GLY A 85 1.52 17.05 -4.93
N LEU A 86 1.44 16.83 -3.62
CA LEU A 86 0.84 15.64 -3.03
C LEU A 86 -0.64 15.83 -2.76
N ARG A 87 -1.44 14.86 -3.14
CA ARG A 87 -2.85 14.75 -2.74
C ARG A 87 -2.93 14.00 -1.41
N LEU A 88 -3.81 14.45 -0.53
CA LEU A 88 -4.19 13.74 0.68
C LEU A 88 -5.51 13.01 0.41
N LEU A 89 -5.59 11.76 0.87
CA LEU A 89 -6.79 10.92 0.77
C LEU A 89 -7.14 10.42 2.17
N THR A 90 -8.28 10.84 2.68
CA THR A 90 -8.77 10.46 3.99
C THR A 90 -9.70 9.26 3.90
N MET A 91 -9.83 8.50 4.96
CA MET A 91 -10.74 7.34 4.98
C MET A 91 -12.22 7.72 4.83
N GLN A 92 -12.60 9.00 4.94
CA GLN A 92 -13.95 9.49 4.72
C GLN A 92 -14.21 9.95 3.28
N ASP A 93 -13.16 10.06 2.46
CA ASP A 93 -13.32 10.43 1.05
C ASP A 93 -14.01 9.33 0.25
N ALA A 94 -14.81 9.71 -0.73
CA ALA A 94 -15.54 8.76 -1.58
C ALA A 94 -14.62 7.85 -2.40
N ASP A 95 -13.44 8.37 -2.79
CA ASP A 95 -12.43 7.61 -3.56
C ASP A 95 -11.53 6.75 -2.68
N TYR A 96 -11.72 6.75 -1.35
CA TYR A 96 -10.92 5.87 -0.49
C TYR A 96 -11.27 4.41 -0.75
N PRO A 97 -10.30 3.55 -1.12
CA PRO A 97 -10.59 2.18 -1.52
C PRO A 97 -11.32 1.38 -0.44
N MET A 98 -12.48 0.83 -0.80
CA MET A 98 -13.26 -0.02 0.11
C MET A 98 -12.48 -1.26 0.55
N ARG A 99 -11.66 -1.83 -0.36
CA ARG A 99 -10.76 -2.94 -0.02
C ARG A 99 -9.81 -2.58 1.12
N LEU A 100 -9.26 -1.36 1.11
CA LEU A 100 -8.35 -0.88 2.14
C LEU A 100 -9.10 -0.48 3.41
N ARG A 101 -10.31 0.06 3.30
CA ARG A 101 -11.14 0.41 4.46
C ARG A 101 -11.50 -0.80 5.32
N ASN A 102 -11.61 -1.99 4.69
CA ASN A 102 -12.06 -3.23 5.32
C ASN A 102 -10.93 -4.08 5.91
N ILE A 103 -9.67 -3.63 5.87
CA ILE A 103 -8.59 -4.34 6.55
C ILE A 103 -8.59 -4.06 8.05
N PHE A 104 -7.89 -4.90 8.81
CA PHE A 104 -7.58 -4.57 10.20
C PHE A 104 -6.67 -3.34 10.26
N GLU A 105 -7.06 -2.33 11.03
CA GLU A 105 -6.36 -1.03 11.16
C GLU A 105 -6.07 -0.32 9.82
N PRO A 106 -7.11 0.06 9.04
CA PRO A 106 -6.90 0.84 7.82
C PRO A 106 -6.23 2.19 8.12
N PRO A 107 -5.39 2.71 7.22
CA PRO A 107 -4.80 4.04 7.39
C PRO A 107 -5.88 5.12 7.34
N CYS A 108 -5.90 6.01 8.35
CA CYS A 108 -6.88 7.10 8.39
C CYS A 108 -6.63 8.15 7.30
N LEU A 109 -5.37 8.29 6.89
CA LEU A 109 -4.90 9.29 5.93
C LEU A 109 -3.79 8.68 5.06
N LEU A 110 -3.84 8.94 3.76
CA LEU A 110 -2.80 8.60 2.80
C LEU A 110 -2.30 9.84 2.07
N TYR A 111 -0.99 9.92 1.88
CA TYR A 111 -0.32 10.86 0.99
C TYR A 111 -0.12 10.20 -0.36
N ILE A 112 -0.42 10.90 -1.45
CA ILE A 112 -0.41 10.33 -2.81
C ILE A 112 0.34 11.26 -3.75
N LYS A 113 1.23 10.68 -4.56
CA LYS A 113 1.88 11.34 -5.69
C LYS A 113 1.57 10.55 -6.97
N GLY A 114 1.09 11.23 -8.01
CA GLY A 114 0.58 10.61 -9.23
C GLY A 114 -0.93 10.39 -9.19
N GLN A 115 -1.43 9.45 -9.98
CA GLN A 115 -2.85 9.16 -10.10
C GLN A 115 -3.17 7.77 -9.57
N LEU A 116 -3.80 7.70 -8.40
CA LEU A 116 -4.35 6.46 -7.87
C LEU A 116 -5.60 6.10 -8.68
N PRO A 117 -5.63 4.95 -9.37
CA PRO A 117 -6.84 4.48 -10.05
C PRO A 117 -7.94 4.14 -9.04
N VAL A 118 -9.17 4.01 -9.49
CA VAL A 118 -10.29 3.49 -8.67
C VAL A 118 -10.04 2.00 -8.42
N ILE A 119 -9.26 1.71 -7.37
CA ILE A 119 -8.71 0.37 -7.09
C ILE A 119 -9.78 -0.70 -6.98
N ASP A 120 -10.95 -0.35 -6.45
CA ASP A 120 -12.05 -1.32 -6.27
C ASP A 120 -12.62 -1.81 -7.61
N GLU A 121 -12.39 -1.08 -8.69
CA GLU A 121 -12.76 -1.46 -10.05
C GLU A 121 -11.63 -2.17 -10.82
N GLU A 122 -10.42 -2.23 -10.26
CA GLU A 122 -9.25 -2.80 -10.93
C GLU A 122 -8.90 -4.20 -10.39
N VAL A 123 -8.35 -5.03 -11.26
CA VAL A 123 -7.68 -6.27 -10.84
C VAL A 123 -6.29 -5.90 -10.33
N ALA A 124 -6.20 -5.60 -9.05
CA ALA A 124 -4.96 -5.20 -8.41
C ALA A 124 -4.28 -6.41 -7.75
N VAL A 125 -3.01 -6.64 -8.08
CA VAL A 125 -2.22 -7.77 -7.60
C VAL A 125 -0.95 -7.26 -6.90
N ALA A 126 -0.78 -7.65 -5.64
CA ALA A 126 0.45 -7.39 -4.91
C ALA A 126 1.56 -8.35 -5.36
N MET A 127 2.76 -7.84 -5.51
CA MET A 127 3.95 -8.65 -5.77
C MET A 127 5.00 -8.34 -4.71
N VAL A 128 5.46 -9.37 -3.99
CA VAL A 128 6.40 -9.23 -2.88
C VAL A 128 7.48 -10.29 -2.93
N GLY A 129 8.62 -10.00 -2.29
CA GLY A 129 9.69 -10.97 -2.22
C GLY A 129 10.93 -10.45 -1.50
N THR A 130 12.01 -11.21 -1.61
CA THR A 130 13.29 -10.85 -0.99
C THR A 130 13.91 -9.60 -1.62
N ARG A 131 14.55 -8.78 -0.77
CA ARG A 131 15.35 -7.63 -1.22
C ARG A 131 16.65 -8.03 -1.92
N ARG A 132 17.11 -9.26 -1.70
CA ARG A 132 18.31 -9.85 -2.30
C ARG A 132 17.92 -10.99 -3.23
N ALA A 133 17.12 -10.66 -4.23
CA ALA A 133 16.60 -11.63 -5.19
C ALA A 133 17.73 -12.20 -6.07
N SER A 134 17.60 -13.48 -6.38
CA SER A 134 18.45 -14.14 -7.38
C SER A 134 18.13 -13.63 -8.79
N PRO A 135 19.00 -13.89 -9.80
CA PRO A 135 18.64 -13.61 -11.20
C PRO A 135 17.32 -14.24 -11.62
N TYR A 136 17.01 -15.46 -11.15
CA TYR A 136 15.73 -16.14 -11.35
C TYR A 136 14.58 -15.33 -10.76
N GLY A 137 14.69 -14.90 -9.50
CA GLY A 137 13.66 -14.13 -8.81
C GLY A 137 13.39 -12.78 -9.49
N ILE A 138 14.42 -12.10 -9.96
CA ILE A 138 14.30 -10.84 -10.72
C ILE A 138 13.57 -11.09 -12.05
N GLU A 139 14.00 -12.09 -12.83
CA GLU A 139 13.39 -12.42 -14.12
C GLU A 139 11.93 -12.85 -13.95
N ALA A 140 11.64 -13.71 -12.97
CA ALA A 140 10.27 -14.16 -12.66
C ALA A 140 9.38 -12.97 -12.27
N ALA A 141 9.85 -12.07 -11.40
CA ALA A 141 9.11 -10.88 -11.00
C ALA A 141 8.80 -9.97 -12.20
N GLU A 142 9.80 -9.69 -13.06
CA GLU A 142 9.62 -8.84 -14.24
C GLU A 142 8.63 -9.48 -15.23
N LYS A 143 8.76 -10.77 -15.53
CA LYS A 143 7.88 -11.49 -16.46
C LYS A 143 6.44 -11.55 -15.98
N ILE A 144 6.23 -11.92 -14.71
CA ILE A 144 4.87 -12.03 -14.14
C ILE A 144 4.22 -10.64 -14.11
N ALA A 145 4.92 -9.60 -13.62
CA ALA A 145 4.39 -8.25 -13.59
C ALA A 145 4.07 -7.71 -14.99
N TYR A 146 4.94 -7.97 -15.97
CA TYR A 146 4.70 -7.63 -17.37
C TYR A 146 3.42 -8.31 -17.89
N GLY A 147 3.27 -9.62 -17.68
CA GLY A 147 2.10 -10.38 -18.10
C GLY A 147 0.81 -9.88 -17.44
N LEU A 148 0.82 -9.63 -16.12
CA LEU A 148 -0.30 -9.05 -15.38
C LEU A 148 -0.76 -7.73 -16.00
N CYS A 149 0.16 -6.80 -16.21
CA CYS A 149 -0.17 -5.48 -16.76
C CYS A 149 -0.60 -5.53 -18.22
N ARG A 150 0.02 -6.39 -19.05
CA ARG A 150 -0.42 -6.60 -20.45
C ARG A 150 -1.84 -7.14 -20.56
N GLN A 151 -2.31 -7.81 -19.52
CA GLN A 151 -3.66 -8.37 -19.42
C GLN A 151 -4.62 -7.47 -18.63
N GLY A 152 -4.23 -6.23 -18.31
CA GLY A 152 -5.09 -5.20 -17.72
C GLY A 152 -5.03 -5.09 -16.20
N ALA A 153 -4.22 -5.90 -15.51
CA ALA A 153 -4.07 -5.79 -14.07
C ALA A 153 -3.18 -4.62 -13.64
N VAL A 154 -3.35 -4.19 -12.39
CA VAL A 154 -2.51 -3.20 -11.71
C VAL A 154 -1.56 -3.93 -10.76
N VAL A 155 -0.27 -3.67 -10.86
CA VAL A 155 0.73 -4.24 -9.96
C VAL A 155 0.96 -3.32 -8.77
N ILE A 156 0.89 -3.87 -7.55
CA ILE A 156 1.15 -3.16 -6.31
C ILE A 156 2.36 -3.76 -5.61
N SER A 157 3.31 -2.93 -5.18
CA SER A 157 4.49 -3.39 -4.44
C SER A 157 5.05 -2.29 -3.54
N GLY A 158 6.19 -2.56 -2.90
CA GLY A 158 6.77 -1.67 -1.89
C GLY A 158 7.96 -0.85 -2.35
N ALA A 159 8.34 -0.90 -3.62
CA ALA A 159 9.52 -0.24 -4.19
C ALA A 159 10.85 -0.52 -3.46
N ALA A 160 10.95 -1.60 -2.70
CA ALA A 160 12.21 -2.06 -2.12
C ALA A 160 13.14 -2.62 -3.20
N ALA A 161 14.42 -2.80 -2.88
CA ALA A 161 15.34 -3.53 -3.74
C ALA A 161 14.84 -4.96 -4.01
N GLY A 162 15.32 -5.60 -5.08
CA GLY A 162 15.01 -6.98 -5.42
C GLY A 162 13.66 -7.14 -6.10
N VAL A 163 12.81 -8.03 -5.58
CA VAL A 163 11.52 -8.42 -6.19
C VAL A 163 10.61 -7.21 -6.42
N ASP A 164 10.48 -6.30 -5.43
CA ASP A 164 9.57 -5.16 -5.54
C ASP A 164 9.94 -4.27 -6.74
N SER A 165 11.22 -3.87 -6.82
CA SER A 165 11.70 -3.05 -7.95
C SER A 165 11.58 -3.76 -9.29
N ALA A 166 11.82 -5.08 -9.33
CA ALA A 166 11.67 -5.88 -10.54
C ALA A 166 10.21 -5.92 -10.99
N SER A 167 9.27 -6.09 -10.05
CA SER A 167 7.83 -6.07 -10.33
C SER A 167 7.38 -4.75 -10.93
N HIS A 168 7.81 -3.62 -10.34
CA HIS A 168 7.49 -2.30 -10.92
C HIS A 168 8.10 -2.13 -12.32
N ARG A 169 9.36 -2.56 -12.55
CA ARG A 169 9.97 -2.51 -13.89
C ARG A 169 9.18 -3.31 -14.92
N GLY A 170 8.76 -4.53 -14.56
CA GLY A 170 7.95 -5.36 -15.44
C GLY A 170 6.64 -4.68 -15.83
N ALA A 171 5.93 -4.10 -14.85
CA ALA A 171 4.70 -3.35 -15.05
C ALA A 171 4.90 -2.12 -15.96
N LEU A 172 5.95 -1.34 -15.73
CA LEU A 172 6.28 -0.15 -16.53
C LEU A 172 6.66 -0.52 -17.97
N ARG A 173 7.44 -1.59 -18.17
CA ARG A 173 7.76 -2.11 -19.51
C ARG A 173 6.54 -2.57 -20.29
N ALA A 174 5.51 -3.05 -19.61
CA ALA A 174 4.23 -3.39 -20.21
C ALA A 174 3.40 -2.17 -20.62
N GLY A 175 3.80 -0.95 -20.21
CA GLY A 175 2.98 0.26 -20.32
C GLY A 175 1.79 0.25 -19.38
N GLY A 176 1.82 -0.58 -18.33
CA GLY A 176 0.74 -0.77 -17.39
C GLY A 176 0.82 0.16 -16.17
N LYS A 177 -0.24 0.15 -15.37
CA LYS A 177 -0.31 0.90 -14.11
C LYS A 177 0.39 0.14 -12.99
N THR A 178 1.14 0.86 -12.16
CA THR A 178 1.72 0.28 -10.95
C THR A 178 1.66 1.26 -9.78
N ILE A 179 1.52 0.73 -8.56
CA ILE A 179 1.38 1.52 -7.35
C ILE A 179 2.46 1.07 -6.37
N ALA A 180 3.28 2.03 -5.92
CA ALA A 180 4.22 1.77 -4.85
C ALA A 180 3.68 2.30 -3.52
N VAL A 181 3.58 1.42 -2.54
CA VAL A 181 3.30 1.80 -1.15
C VAL A 181 4.62 1.96 -0.43
N LEU A 182 4.86 3.10 0.21
CA LEU A 182 6.14 3.42 0.83
C LEU A 182 6.07 3.40 2.35
N GLY A 183 7.18 3.04 3.00
CA GLY A 183 7.34 3.10 4.46
C GLY A 183 8.05 4.38 4.95
N ASN A 184 8.02 5.43 4.13
CA ASN A 184 8.66 6.73 4.37
C ASN A 184 7.87 7.84 3.67
N GLY A 185 8.19 9.10 3.93
CA GLY A 185 7.61 10.23 3.21
C GLY A 185 7.89 10.17 1.71
N LEU A 186 6.94 10.62 0.90
CA LEU A 186 7.00 10.53 -0.57
C LEU A 186 8.08 11.40 -1.22
N ASP A 187 8.72 12.27 -0.46
CA ASP A 187 9.86 13.12 -0.83
C ASP A 187 11.22 12.46 -0.55
N ILE A 188 11.22 11.30 0.10
CA ILE A 188 12.43 10.54 0.42
C ILE A 188 12.49 9.29 -0.45
N VAL A 189 13.54 9.16 -1.26
CA VAL A 189 13.75 7.98 -2.10
C VAL A 189 14.53 6.91 -1.31
N TYR A 190 13.96 5.72 -1.19
CA TYR A 190 14.63 4.59 -0.55
C TYR A 190 14.32 3.26 -1.25
N PRO A 191 15.33 2.50 -1.68
CA PRO A 191 16.76 2.88 -1.72
C PRO A 191 17.04 3.99 -2.76
N ALA A 192 18.14 4.72 -2.60
CA ALA A 192 18.46 5.90 -3.44
C ALA A 192 18.56 5.59 -4.93
N GLU A 193 19.00 4.38 -5.26
CA GLU A 193 19.13 3.89 -6.64
C GLU A 193 17.78 3.83 -7.38
N ASN A 194 16.66 3.86 -6.66
CA ASN A 194 15.31 3.78 -7.20
C ASN A 194 14.68 5.15 -7.54
N GLU A 195 15.46 6.23 -7.58
CA GLU A 195 14.92 7.58 -7.86
C GLU A 195 14.17 7.64 -9.20
N TRP A 196 14.77 7.09 -10.26
CA TRP A 196 14.13 7.00 -11.57
C TRP A 196 12.82 6.18 -11.52
N LEU A 197 12.82 5.07 -10.74
CA LEU A 197 11.68 4.20 -10.59
C LEU A 197 10.51 4.91 -9.91
N TYR A 198 10.79 5.70 -8.86
CA TYR A 198 9.76 6.51 -8.18
C TYR A 198 9.09 7.51 -9.13
N ARG A 199 9.90 8.20 -9.96
CA ARG A 199 9.37 9.14 -10.96
C ARG A 199 8.48 8.43 -11.98
N ASP A 200 8.93 7.28 -12.50
CA ASP A 200 8.21 6.56 -13.55
C ASP A 200 6.94 5.89 -13.00
N ILE A 201 6.95 5.39 -11.75
CA ILE A 201 5.75 4.91 -11.06
C ILE A 201 4.73 6.04 -10.87
N ALA A 202 5.17 7.22 -10.40
CA ALA A 202 4.29 8.36 -10.21
C ALA A 202 3.66 8.85 -11.53
N ALA A 203 4.34 8.67 -12.66
CA ALA A 203 3.86 9.03 -13.98
C ALA A 203 2.85 8.03 -14.55
N SER A 204 2.98 6.72 -14.24
CA SER A 204 2.11 5.65 -14.76
C SER A 204 0.98 5.25 -13.81
N GLY A 205 1.09 5.56 -12.55
CA GLY A 205 0.19 5.19 -11.47
C GLY A 205 0.37 6.10 -10.26
N ALA A 206 0.72 5.54 -9.10
CA ALA A 206 0.88 6.33 -7.88
C ALA A 206 1.97 5.81 -6.95
N LEU A 207 2.60 6.75 -6.24
CA LEU A 207 3.28 6.50 -4.98
C LEU A 207 2.32 6.84 -3.85
N ILE A 208 2.18 5.98 -2.86
CA ILE A 208 1.34 6.23 -1.69
C ILE A 208 2.10 5.94 -0.40
N SER A 209 1.79 6.70 0.64
CA SER A 209 2.38 6.52 1.98
C SER A 209 1.38 6.93 3.06
N GLU A 210 1.45 6.25 4.21
CA GLU A 210 0.78 6.67 5.44
C GLU A 210 1.61 7.71 6.22
N TYR A 211 2.87 7.91 5.81
CA TYR A 211 3.82 8.80 6.49
C TYR A 211 3.92 10.16 5.79
N PRO A 212 3.94 11.27 6.55
CA PRO A 212 4.03 12.61 5.99
C PRO A 212 5.40 12.87 5.33
N PRO A 213 5.49 13.90 4.46
CA PRO A 213 6.76 14.36 3.90
C PRO A 213 7.80 14.64 4.99
N GLY A 214 9.06 14.29 4.69
CA GLY A 214 10.19 14.41 5.62
C GLY A 214 10.37 13.23 6.58
N THR A 215 9.49 12.21 6.55
CA THR A 215 9.61 11.03 7.40
C THR A 215 10.62 10.04 6.82
N ALA A 216 11.71 9.75 7.54
CA ALA A 216 12.69 8.75 7.15
C ALA A 216 12.11 7.33 7.23
N GLY A 217 12.63 6.42 6.39
CA GLY A 217 12.24 5.01 6.41
C GLY A 217 12.90 4.27 7.57
N GLU A 218 12.15 4.06 8.64
CA GLU A 218 12.60 3.25 9.78
C GLU A 218 12.25 1.77 9.57
N ALA A 219 13.07 0.86 10.13
CA ALA A 219 12.92 -0.58 9.91
C ALA A 219 11.52 -1.12 10.24
N TRP A 220 10.88 -0.59 11.27
CA TRP A 220 9.54 -0.99 11.72
C TRP A 220 8.40 -0.44 10.83
N HIS A 221 8.65 0.61 10.02
CA HIS A 221 7.66 1.14 9.08
C HIS A 221 7.31 0.13 7.99
N PHE A 222 8.30 -0.65 7.54
CA PHE A 222 8.11 -1.56 6.39
C PHE A 222 7.13 -2.70 6.66
N PRO A 223 7.20 -3.44 7.79
CA PRO A 223 6.17 -4.43 8.13
C PRO A 223 4.77 -3.82 8.29
N VAL A 224 4.68 -2.65 8.95
CA VAL A 224 3.40 -1.94 9.14
C VAL A 224 2.78 -1.53 7.80
N ARG A 225 3.60 -0.99 6.88
CA ARG A 225 3.17 -0.61 5.55
C ARG A 225 2.62 -1.78 4.72
N ASN A 226 3.17 -3.00 4.91
CA ASN A 226 2.81 -4.15 4.08
C ASN A 226 1.31 -4.51 4.14
N ARG A 227 0.60 -4.18 5.25
CA ARG A 227 -0.85 -4.33 5.33
C ARG A 227 -1.62 -3.52 4.28
N ILE A 228 -1.03 -2.40 3.84
CA ILE A 228 -1.61 -1.55 2.80
C ILE A 228 -1.39 -2.16 1.42
N ILE A 229 -0.23 -2.78 1.18
CA ILE A 229 0.07 -3.48 -0.08
C ILE A 229 -0.96 -4.58 -0.32
N SER A 230 -1.12 -5.50 0.64
CA SER A 230 -2.10 -6.59 0.54
C SER A 230 -3.54 -6.06 0.60
N GLY A 231 -3.81 -5.04 1.42
CA GLY A 231 -5.13 -4.44 1.58
C GLY A 231 -5.71 -3.81 0.31
N LEU A 232 -4.88 -3.24 -0.54
CA LEU A 232 -5.27 -2.69 -1.84
C LEU A 232 -5.46 -3.76 -2.92
N SER A 233 -5.00 -4.99 -2.68
CA SER A 233 -4.92 -6.03 -3.70
C SER A 233 -6.02 -7.07 -3.54
N LEU A 234 -6.34 -7.77 -4.63
CA LEU A 234 -7.17 -8.99 -4.62
C LEU A 234 -6.32 -10.20 -4.25
N ALA A 235 -5.10 -10.25 -4.80
CA ALA A 235 -4.14 -11.32 -4.58
C ALA A 235 -2.76 -10.78 -4.21
N THR A 236 -1.98 -11.62 -3.54
CA THR A 236 -0.56 -11.38 -3.24
C THR A 236 0.30 -12.51 -3.79
N ILE A 237 1.24 -12.19 -4.66
CA ILE A 237 2.22 -13.12 -5.23
C ILE A 237 3.54 -13.00 -4.46
N VAL A 238 4.00 -14.10 -3.89
CA VAL A 238 5.36 -14.23 -3.33
C VAL A 238 6.26 -14.82 -4.40
N VAL A 239 7.17 -14.01 -4.94
CA VAL A 239 8.02 -14.43 -6.08
C VAL A 239 9.24 -15.22 -5.62
N GLU A 240 9.96 -14.71 -4.63
CA GLU A 240 11.11 -15.38 -4.05
C GLU A 240 11.26 -14.95 -2.59
N ALA A 241 11.35 -15.92 -1.66
CA ALA A 241 11.46 -15.63 -0.24
C ALA A 241 12.19 -16.76 0.49
N PRO A 242 13.21 -16.48 1.33
CA PRO A 242 13.74 -17.44 2.28
C PRO A 242 12.71 -17.73 3.40
N GLU A 243 12.90 -18.80 4.19
CA GLU A 243 11.97 -19.20 5.28
C GLU A 243 11.70 -18.10 6.31
N LYS A 244 12.67 -17.21 6.54
CA LYS A 244 12.54 -16.05 7.41
C LYS A 244 12.61 -14.78 6.57
N SER A 245 11.48 -14.31 6.08
CA SER A 245 11.39 -13.16 5.17
C SER A 245 10.22 -12.25 5.51
N GLY A 246 10.42 -10.94 5.35
CA GLY A 246 9.35 -9.96 5.43
C GLY A 246 8.23 -10.18 4.40
N ALA A 247 8.55 -10.81 3.26
CA ALA A 247 7.55 -11.15 2.25
C ALA A 247 6.54 -12.20 2.76
N LEU A 248 6.99 -13.14 3.61
CA LEU A 248 6.10 -14.12 4.24
C LEU A 248 5.17 -13.47 5.27
N ILE A 249 5.61 -12.39 5.93
CA ILE A 249 4.72 -11.59 6.80
C ILE A 249 3.61 -10.98 5.95
N THR A 250 3.95 -10.43 4.78
CA THR A 250 2.94 -9.86 3.85
C THR A 250 1.96 -10.93 3.36
N ALA A 251 2.45 -12.14 3.04
CA ALA A 251 1.60 -13.26 2.64
C ALA A 251 0.61 -13.66 3.75
N ASN A 252 1.08 -13.77 4.99
CA ASN A 252 0.22 -14.07 6.14
C ASN A 252 -0.81 -12.95 6.38
N THR A 253 -0.39 -11.69 6.32
CA THR A 253 -1.31 -10.54 6.42
C THR A 253 -2.36 -10.56 5.31
N ALA A 254 -1.99 -10.94 4.08
CA ALA A 254 -2.92 -11.09 2.97
C ALA A 254 -3.98 -12.17 3.26
N LEU A 255 -3.58 -13.34 3.79
CA LEU A 255 -4.50 -14.40 4.22
C LEU A 255 -5.46 -13.92 5.32
N GLU A 256 -4.93 -13.22 6.34
CA GLU A 256 -5.75 -12.63 7.42
C GLU A 256 -6.76 -11.60 6.90
N GLN A 257 -6.44 -10.92 5.81
CA GLN A 257 -7.32 -9.97 5.12
C GLN A 257 -8.29 -10.65 4.13
N GLY A 258 -8.27 -12.00 4.02
CA GLY A 258 -9.09 -12.75 3.08
C GLY A 258 -8.69 -12.54 1.62
N ARG A 259 -7.39 -12.27 1.35
CA ARG A 259 -6.85 -12.15 0.01
C ARG A 259 -6.26 -13.47 -0.45
N ASP A 260 -6.34 -13.75 -1.74
CA ASP A 260 -5.67 -14.91 -2.31
C ASP A 260 -4.15 -14.75 -2.23
N VAL A 261 -3.46 -15.86 -1.97
CA VAL A 261 -2.00 -15.87 -1.94
C VAL A 261 -1.51 -16.88 -2.98
N PHE A 262 -0.54 -16.44 -3.76
CA PHE A 262 0.14 -17.26 -4.75
C PHE A 262 1.64 -17.25 -4.51
N ALA A 263 2.34 -18.28 -4.95
CA ALA A 263 3.78 -18.35 -4.84
C ALA A 263 4.41 -18.95 -6.10
N VAL A 264 5.54 -18.38 -6.48
CA VAL A 264 6.36 -18.88 -7.58
C VAL A 264 7.24 -20.00 -7.04
N PRO A 265 7.18 -21.24 -7.60
CA PRO A 265 8.03 -22.33 -7.17
C PRO A 265 9.49 -22.09 -7.57
N GLY A 266 10.42 -22.69 -6.83
CA GLY A 266 11.83 -22.65 -7.20
C GLY A 266 12.56 -23.93 -6.82
N PRO A 267 13.86 -24.06 -7.14
CA PRO A 267 14.63 -25.25 -6.84
C PRO A 267 14.61 -25.57 -5.34
N ILE A 268 14.48 -26.86 -5.00
CA ILE A 268 14.33 -27.34 -3.61
C ILE A 268 15.60 -27.10 -2.77
N ASP A 269 16.75 -26.98 -3.40
CA ASP A 269 18.05 -26.71 -2.79
C ASP A 269 18.37 -25.20 -2.71
N ALA A 270 17.60 -24.34 -3.39
CA ALA A 270 17.79 -22.90 -3.35
C ALA A 270 17.24 -22.28 -2.06
N PRO A 271 18.08 -21.66 -1.21
CA PRO A 271 17.61 -21.09 0.07
C PRO A 271 16.54 -20.01 -0.09
N LEU A 272 16.57 -19.24 -1.18
CA LEU A 272 15.63 -18.16 -1.47
C LEU A 272 14.25 -18.67 -1.97
N SER A 273 14.15 -19.95 -2.36
CA SER A 273 12.88 -20.56 -2.79
C SER A 273 12.14 -21.26 -1.66
N ARG A 274 12.78 -21.51 -0.53
CA ARG A 274 12.24 -22.33 0.56
C ARG A 274 10.92 -21.77 1.12
N GLY A 275 10.83 -20.45 1.28
CA GLY A 275 9.61 -19.82 1.80
C GLY A 275 8.43 -19.98 0.83
N CYS A 276 8.65 -19.77 -0.47
CA CYS A 276 7.63 -19.98 -1.50
C CYS A 276 7.19 -21.45 -1.58
N ASN A 277 8.17 -22.37 -1.66
CA ASN A 277 7.89 -23.80 -1.71
C ASN A 277 7.15 -24.28 -0.44
N ARG A 278 7.44 -23.70 0.73
CA ARG A 278 6.75 -23.98 1.98
C ARG A 278 5.30 -23.52 1.96
N LEU A 279 5.03 -22.28 1.52
CA LEU A 279 3.66 -21.77 1.37
C LEU A 279 2.82 -22.68 0.46
N ILE A 280 3.39 -23.16 -0.65
CA ILE A 280 2.73 -24.08 -1.57
C ILE A 280 2.47 -25.45 -0.90
N ALA A 281 3.49 -26.01 -0.25
CA ALA A 281 3.38 -27.32 0.39
C ALA A 281 2.37 -27.34 1.55
N ASP A 282 2.24 -26.23 2.29
CA ASP A 282 1.28 -26.08 3.39
C ASP A 282 -0.15 -25.75 2.88
N GLY A 283 -0.34 -25.59 1.56
CA GLY A 283 -1.63 -25.19 1.00
C GLY A 283 -2.04 -23.75 1.30
N ALA A 284 -1.10 -22.92 1.78
CA ALA A 284 -1.31 -21.50 2.08
C ALA A 284 -1.18 -20.59 0.86
N ALA A 285 -0.61 -21.09 -0.25
CA ALA A 285 -0.49 -20.37 -1.51
C ALA A 285 -0.75 -21.29 -2.71
N GLY A 286 -1.46 -20.79 -3.71
CA GLY A 286 -1.55 -21.40 -5.02
C GLY A 286 -0.20 -21.33 -5.75
N LEU A 287 0.21 -22.44 -6.39
CA LEU A 287 1.40 -22.44 -7.26
C LEU A 287 1.08 -21.72 -8.55
N ILE A 288 1.95 -20.80 -8.98
CA ILE A 288 1.85 -20.14 -10.27
C ILE A 288 3.14 -20.25 -11.07
N THR A 289 3.00 -20.30 -12.38
CA THR A 289 4.12 -20.32 -13.34
C THR A 289 4.07 -19.13 -14.30
N ASP A 290 2.91 -18.51 -14.44
CA ASP A 290 2.70 -17.32 -15.25
C ASP A 290 1.61 -16.38 -14.65
N SER A 291 1.38 -15.24 -15.29
CA SER A 291 0.38 -14.25 -14.86
C SER A 291 -1.06 -14.76 -15.00
N TRP A 292 -1.31 -15.65 -15.97
CA TRP A 292 -2.66 -16.17 -16.22
C TRP A 292 -3.14 -17.08 -15.11
N ASP A 293 -2.24 -17.79 -14.44
CA ASP A 293 -2.57 -18.64 -13.27
C ASP A 293 -3.28 -17.82 -12.17
N VAL A 294 -2.99 -16.52 -12.07
CA VAL A 294 -3.65 -15.60 -11.14
C VAL A 294 -4.91 -14.98 -11.74
N LEU A 295 -4.81 -14.46 -12.99
CA LEU A 295 -5.88 -13.65 -13.58
C LEU A 295 -7.13 -14.45 -13.90
N ARG A 296 -7.01 -15.72 -14.24
CA ARG A 296 -8.17 -16.62 -14.50
C ARG A 296 -9.13 -16.73 -13.32
N GLU A 297 -8.64 -16.53 -12.07
CA GLU A 297 -9.49 -16.57 -10.88
C GLU A 297 -10.42 -15.34 -10.81
N TYR A 298 -10.07 -14.25 -11.49
CA TYR A 298 -10.80 -12.98 -11.47
C TYR A 298 -11.54 -12.66 -12.78
N GLU A 299 -11.36 -13.45 -13.83
CA GLU A 299 -11.95 -13.20 -15.17
C GLU A 299 -13.47 -13.06 -15.10
N ALA A 300 -14.14 -13.94 -14.35
CA ALA A 300 -15.59 -13.91 -14.22
C ALA A 300 -16.10 -12.70 -13.40
N ILE A 301 -15.27 -12.18 -12.48
CA ILE A 301 -15.63 -11.05 -11.61
C ILE A 301 -15.34 -9.71 -12.30
N TYR A 302 -14.29 -9.66 -13.12
CA TYR A 302 -13.82 -8.46 -13.83
C TYR A 302 -13.73 -8.66 -15.36
N PRO A 303 -14.84 -9.06 -16.03
CA PRO A 303 -14.81 -9.49 -17.45
C PRO A 303 -14.37 -8.40 -18.42
N HIS A 304 -14.45 -7.11 -18.03
CA HIS A 304 -14.07 -5.99 -18.90
C HIS A 304 -12.67 -5.42 -18.56
N LYS A 305 -12.01 -5.95 -17.54
CA LYS A 305 -10.69 -5.50 -17.10
C LYS A 305 -9.58 -6.45 -17.53
N ILE A 306 -9.89 -7.74 -17.63
CA ILE A 306 -8.93 -8.76 -18.05
C ILE A 306 -9.05 -8.98 -19.54
N LEU A 307 -7.95 -8.73 -20.25
CA LEU A 307 -7.86 -8.98 -21.69
C LEU A 307 -7.56 -10.46 -21.90
N GLY A 308 -8.55 -11.30 -22.04
CA GLY A 308 -8.57 -12.77 -22.01
C GLY A 308 -7.61 -13.56 -22.92
N GLU A 309 -6.48 -13.01 -23.32
CA GLU A 309 -5.47 -13.67 -24.13
C GLU A 309 -4.20 -13.97 -23.31
N ARG A 310 -3.71 -15.20 -23.40
CA ARG A 310 -2.37 -15.57 -22.93
C ARG A 310 -1.35 -14.72 -23.70
N VAL A 311 -0.72 -13.76 -23.03
CA VAL A 311 0.32 -12.94 -23.63
C VAL A 311 1.58 -13.79 -23.78
N GLU A 312 2.05 -14.00 -25.01
CA GLU A 312 3.40 -14.54 -25.21
C GLU A 312 4.42 -13.55 -24.62
N LEU A 313 5.10 -14.02 -23.59
CA LEU A 313 6.16 -13.22 -22.96
C LEU A 313 7.36 -13.11 -23.91
N PRO A 314 7.97 -11.92 -24.09
CA PRO A 314 9.19 -11.81 -24.88
C PRO A 314 10.28 -12.71 -24.28
N ARG A 315 11.04 -13.38 -25.14
CA ARG A 315 12.08 -14.34 -24.74
C ARG A 315 13.20 -13.69 -23.89
N THR A 316 13.38 -12.39 -24.04
CA THR A 316 14.25 -11.53 -23.20
C THR A 316 13.48 -10.25 -22.86
N LEU A 317 13.34 -9.96 -21.59
CA LEU A 317 12.88 -8.67 -21.07
C LEU A 317 14.04 -7.71 -20.87
#